data_bd767986c6358c014b9e8b02d91a1908
#
_entry.id   bd767986c6358c014b9e8b02d91a1908
#
_cell.length_a   1.000
_cell.length_b   1.000
_cell.length_c   1.000
_cell.angle_alpha   90.00
_cell.angle_beta   90.00
_cell.angle_gamma   90.00
#
_symmetry.space_group_name_H-M   'P 1'
#
loop_
_entity.id
_entity.type
_entity.pdbx_description
1 polymer ?
#
loop_
_entity_poly.entity_id
_entity_poly.type
_entity_poly.pdbx_seq_one_letter_code
_entity_poly.pdbx_strand_id
1 'polypeptide(L)'
;MEDKKLLRLLHKDPNAGMEQLLNQYTGLVYAVVKSKLDGSYYVSSDLEDCVADVFSKFYTELADYDPAMSSIKSYLCVIARNHAINVAKKRSLEGGISLDDERSLLQVADDVMIDSELADEELRREVIRAVEDLGEPDSSIIFRKYYYGESSKEIAKATGLSVSNVDTRTHRALNKLRKMFGGNEV
;
A
#
# COMPACT_ATOMS: atom_id res chain seq x y z
N MET A 1 -17.46 -7.51 -9.31
CA MET A 1 -18.75 -6.86 -9.72
C MET A 1 -19.16 -5.78 -8.74
N GLU A 2 -18.79 -5.91 -7.47
CA GLU A 2 -19.13 -4.92 -6.42
C GLU A 2 -18.37 -3.61 -6.58
N ASP A 3 -17.08 -3.64 -6.91
CA ASP A 3 -16.24 -2.42 -7.06
C ASP A 3 -16.80 -1.44 -8.10
N LYS A 4 -17.27 -1.95 -9.26
CA LYS A 4 -17.86 -1.07 -10.29
C LYS A 4 -19.14 -0.36 -9.84
N LYS A 5 -19.93 -1.01 -8.98
CA LYS A 5 -21.15 -0.39 -8.41
C LYS A 5 -20.78 0.66 -7.38
N LEU A 6 -19.82 0.34 -6.51
CA LEU A 6 -19.32 1.25 -5.49
C LEU A 6 -18.68 2.49 -6.11
N LEU A 7 -17.85 2.33 -7.13
CA LEU A 7 -17.26 3.46 -7.88
C LEU A 7 -18.32 4.37 -8.51
N ARG A 8 -19.33 3.77 -9.14
CA ARG A 8 -20.45 4.56 -9.70
C ARG A 8 -21.19 5.34 -8.62
N LEU A 9 -21.37 4.74 -7.45
CA LEU A 9 -22.03 5.41 -6.33
C LEU A 9 -21.16 6.56 -5.79
N LEU A 10 -19.85 6.34 -5.59
CA LEU A 10 -18.91 7.37 -5.18
C LEU A 10 -18.89 8.59 -6.11
N HIS A 11 -19.04 8.37 -7.43
CA HIS A 11 -19.12 9.47 -8.39
C HIS A 11 -20.50 10.14 -8.44
N LYS A 12 -21.60 9.40 -8.23
CA LYS A 12 -22.97 9.91 -8.35
C LYS A 12 -23.44 10.58 -7.05
N ASP A 13 -23.16 9.96 -5.92
CA ASP A 13 -23.52 10.41 -4.57
C ASP A 13 -22.34 10.10 -3.65
N PRO A 14 -21.39 11.04 -3.51
CA PRO A 14 -20.19 10.84 -2.71
C PRO A 14 -20.48 10.45 -1.26
N ASN A 15 -21.52 11.01 -0.65
CA ASN A 15 -21.86 10.70 0.75
C ASN A 15 -22.31 9.25 0.91
N ALA A 16 -23.27 8.81 0.10
CA ALA A 16 -23.74 7.43 0.12
C ALA A 16 -22.63 6.44 -0.31
N GLY A 17 -21.80 6.84 -1.26
CA GLY A 17 -20.65 6.05 -1.70
C GLY A 17 -19.60 5.86 -0.61
N MET A 18 -19.28 6.93 0.12
CA MET A 18 -18.33 6.88 1.24
C MET A 18 -18.90 6.09 2.43
N GLU A 19 -20.19 6.25 2.74
CA GLU A 19 -20.84 5.45 3.77
C GLU A 19 -20.74 3.95 3.45
N GLN A 20 -21.05 3.56 2.23
CA GLN A 20 -20.95 2.18 1.79
C GLN A 20 -19.49 1.67 1.82
N LEU A 21 -18.52 2.48 1.38
CA LEU A 21 -17.11 2.16 1.42
C LEU A 21 -16.64 1.91 2.86
N LEU A 22 -16.99 2.82 3.77
CA LEU A 22 -16.66 2.70 5.19
C LEU A 22 -17.28 1.45 5.80
N ASN A 23 -18.59 1.23 5.59
CA ASN A 23 -19.27 0.04 6.12
C ASN A 23 -18.64 -1.27 5.63
N GLN A 24 -18.15 -1.31 4.40
CA GLN A 24 -17.60 -2.52 3.80
C GLN A 24 -16.14 -2.76 4.19
N TYR A 25 -15.33 -1.72 4.35
CA TYR A 25 -13.87 -1.88 4.43
C TYR A 25 -13.22 -1.39 5.73
N THR A 26 -13.96 -0.73 6.67
CA THR A 26 -13.36 -0.23 7.92
C THR A 26 -12.71 -1.36 8.73
N GLY A 27 -13.36 -2.51 8.86
CA GLY A 27 -12.77 -3.65 9.59
C GLY A 27 -11.47 -4.15 8.99
N LEU A 28 -11.42 -4.24 7.64
CA LEU A 28 -10.21 -4.62 6.91
C LEU A 28 -9.08 -3.60 7.11
N VAL A 29 -9.38 -2.32 6.85
CA VAL A 29 -8.39 -1.23 7.00
C VAL A 29 -7.86 -1.16 8.42
N TYR A 30 -8.75 -1.26 9.42
CA TYR A 30 -8.37 -1.30 10.82
C TYR A 30 -7.43 -2.48 11.13
N ALA A 31 -7.71 -3.69 10.64
CA ALA A 31 -6.85 -4.85 10.83
C ALA A 31 -5.46 -4.65 10.24
N VAL A 32 -5.38 -4.10 9.01
CA VAL A 32 -4.10 -3.79 8.35
C VAL A 32 -3.32 -2.74 9.12
N VAL A 33 -3.97 -1.63 9.52
CA VAL A 33 -3.33 -0.56 10.31
C VAL A 33 -2.84 -1.11 11.65
N LYS A 34 -3.68 -1.85 12.37
CA LYS A 34 -3.34 -2.45 13.66
C LYS A 34 -2.13 -3.37 13.56
N SER A 35 -2.06 -4.22 12.54
CA SER A 35 -0.93 -5.13 12.33
C SER A 35 0.41 -4.41 12.13
N LYS A 36 0.40 -3.13 11.76
CA LYS A 36 1.60 -2.30 11.54
C LYS A 36 1.91 -1.34 12.69
N LEU A 37 0.89 -0.98 13.47
CA LEU A 37 1.00 -0.12 14.64
C LEU A 37 0.84 -0.93 15.94
N ASP A 38 1.09 -2.26 15.90
CA ASP A 38 1.03 -3.10 17.08
C ASP A 38 2.23 -2.81 17.99
N GLY A 39 1.92 -2.42 19.24
CA GLY A 39 2.92 -2.09 20.25
C GLY A 39 2.37 -1.14 21.31
N SER A 40 3.04 -1.11 22.48
CA SER A 40 2.65 -0.30 23.64
C SER A 40 2.73 1.22 23.43
N TYR A 41 3.22 1.66 22.28
CA TYR A 41 3.42 3.07 21.94
C TYR A 41 2.21 3.72 21.25
N TYR A 42 1.22 2.93 20.81
CA TYR A 42 0.06 3.42 20.08
C TYR A 42 -1.20 3.26 20.92
N VAL A 43 -1.97 4.35 21.03
CA VAL A 43 -3.28 4.33 21.69
C VAL A 43 -4.38 4.14 20.64
N SER A 44 -5.59 3.75 21.09
CA SER A 44 -6.73 3.47 20.19
C SER A 44 -7.01 4.63 19.22
N SER A 45 -6.87 5.89 19.71
CA SER A 45 -7.06 7.08 18.88
C SER A 45 -6.08 7.18 17.71
N ASP A 46 -4.83 6.75 17.88
CA ASP A 46 -3.85 6.75 16.78
C ASP A 46 -4.25 5.80 15.66
N LEU A 47 -4.84 4.65 16.03
CA LEU A 47 -5.36 3.68 15.05
C LEU A 47 -6.58 4.23 14.31
N GLU A 48 -7.51 4.86 15.03
CA GLU A 48 -8.71 5.46 14.47
C GLU A 48 -8.37 6.60 13.51
N ASP A 49 -7.45 7.49 13.90
CA ASP A 49 -6.95 8.58 13.07
C ASP A 49 -6.28 8.03 11.80
N CYS A 50 -5.43 7.01 11.95
CA CYS A 50 -4.77 6.38 10.81
C CYS A 50 -5.79 5.76 9.84
N VAL A 51 -6.85 5.11 10.35
CA VAL A 51 -7.93 4.55 9.53
C VAL A 51 -8.70 5.66 8.80
N ALA A 52 -9.01 6.76 9.47
CA ALA A 52 -9.68 7.91 8.86
C ALA A 52 -8.84 8.54 7.73
N ASP A 53 -7.53 8.68 7.96
CA ASP A 53 -6.59 9.19 6.98
C ASP A 53 -6.51 8.30 5.72
N VAL A 54 -6.57 6.98 5.88
CA VAL A 54 -6.59 6.02 4.75
C VAL A 54 -7.80 6.27 3.85
N PHE A 55 -8.99 6.41 4.42
CA PHE A 55 -10.20 6.67 3.63
C PHE A 55 -10.21 8.07 3.02
N SER A 56 -9.72 9.07 3.74
CA SER A 56 -9.54 10.43 3.22
C SER A 56 -8.59 10.44 2.02
N LYS A 57 -7.47 9.73 2.12
CA LYS A 57 -6.51 9.59 1.03
C LYS A 57 -7.11 8.87 -0.17
N PHE A 58 -7.80 7.75 0.04
CA PHE A 58 -8.51 7.04 -1.03
C PHE A 58 -9.47 7.97 -1.78
N TYR A 59 -10.27 8.75 -1.04
CA TYR A 59 -11.22 9.68 -1.65
C TYR A 59 -10.53 10.79 -2.45
N THR A 60 -9.42 11.32 -1.94
CA THR A 60 -8.63 12.36 -2.62
C THR A 60 -8.00 11.83 -3.92
N GLU A 61 -7.57 10.57 -3.92
CA GLU A 61 -6.93 9.91 -5.08
C GLU A 61 -7.94 9.18 -5.98
N LEU A 62 -9.25 9.28 -5.70
CA LEU A 62 -10.30 8.56 -6.43
C LEU A 62 -10.33 8.88 -7.93
N ALA A 63 -9.97 10.12 -8.31
CA ALA A 63 -9.92 10.56 -9.70
C ALA A 63 -8.79 9.86 -10.49
N ASP A 64 -7.72 9.48 -9.81
CA ASP A 64 -6.54 8.81 -10.38
C ASP A 64 -6.60 7.28 -10.22
N TYR A 65 -7.65 6.77 -9.54
CA TYR A 65 -7.82 5.35 -9.31
C TYR A 65 -8.28 4.64 -10.59
N ASP A 66 -7.49 3.67 -11.06
CA ASP A 66 -7.82 2.82 -12.19
C ASP A 66 -8.29 1.43 -11.73
N PRO A 67 -9.58 1.09 -11.91
CA PRO A 67 -10.10 -0.22 -11.52
C PRO A 67 -9.53 -1.39 -12.35
N ALA A 68 -8.87 -1.12 -13.47
CA ALA A 68 -8.14 -2.14 -14.21
C ALA A 68 -6.79 -2.49 -13.57
N MET A 69 -6.26 -1.60 -12.73
CA MET A 69 -4.99 -1.78 -12.04
C MET A 69 -5.11 -2.63 -10.77
N SER A 70 -6.17 -2.42 -10.00
CA SER A 70 -6.38 -3.15 -8.73
C SER A 70 -7.84 -3.07 -8.29
N SER A 71 -8.27 -3.99 -7.42
CA SER A 71 -9.54 -3.86 -6.71
C SER A 71 -9.49 -2.76 -5.66
N ILE A 72 -10.65 -2.20 -5.28
CA ILE A 72 -10.76 -1.23 -4.17
C ILE A 72 -10.17 -1.83 -2.90
N LYS A 73 -10.46 -3.11 -2.61
CA LYS A 73 -9.89 -3.85 -1.47
C LYS A 73 -8.36 -3.80 -1.47
N SER A 74 -7.73 -4.18 -2.57
CA SER A 74 -6.27 -4.21 -2.69
C SER A 74 -5.66 -2.82 -2.58
N TYR A 75 -6.30 -1.81 -3.20
CA TYR A 75 -5.82 -0.44 -3.15
C TYR A 75 -5.89 0.15 -1.74
N LEU A 76 -6.98 -0.08 -1.02
CA LEU A 76 -7.11 0.33 0.38
C LEU A 76 -6.07 -0.36 1.28
N CYS A 77 -5.78 -1.65 1.07
CA CYS A 77 -4.74 -2.35 1.83
C CYS A 77 -3.35 -1.72 1.60
N VAL A 78 -3.03 -1.34 0.36
CA VAL A 78 -1.75 -0.67 0.04
C VAL A 78 -1.67 0.70 0.71
N ILE A 79 -2.74 1.51 0.64
CA ILE A 79 -2.79 2.82 1.31
C ILE A 79 -2.63 2.64 2.82
N ALA A 80 -3.40 1.73 3.42
CA ALA A 80 -3.41 1.47 4.86
C ALA A 80 -2.02 1.05 5.36
N ARG A 81 -1.41 0.09 4.67
CA ARG A 81 -0.06 -0.39 4.99
C ARG A 81 0.97 0.73 4.92
N ASN A 82 1.01 1.46 3.80
CA ASN A 82 2.00 2.51 3.59
C ASN A 82 1.81 3.67 4.57
N HIS A 83 0.56 4.04 4.87
CA HIS A 83 0.26 5.09 5.84
C HIS A 83 0.68 4.68 7.24
N ALA A 84 0.34 3.47 7.70
CA ALA A 84 0.72 2.96 9.00
C ALA A 84 2.25 2.86 9.17
N ILE A 85 2.99 2.39 8.15
CA ILE A 85 4.46 2.38 8.17
C ILE A 85 5.02 3.80 8.31
N ASN A 86 4.45 4.79 7.62
CA ASN A 86 4.91 6.18 7.73
C ASN A 86 4.64 6.78 9.11
N VAL A 87 3.49 6.47 9.71
CA VAL A 87 3.16 6.86 11.09
C VAL A 87 4.17 6.22 12.06
N ALA A 88 4.47 4.93 11.91
CA ALA A 88 5.45 4.23 12.73
C ALA A 88 6.85 4.85 12.62
N LYS A 89 7.31 5.11 11.40
CA LYS A 89 8.62 5.77 11.15
C LYS A 89 8.69 7.15 11.79
N LYS A 90 7.64 7.97 11.64
CA LYS A 90 7.59 9.31 12.22
C LYS A 90 7.71 9.26 13.74
N ARG A 91 6.96 8.39 14.41
CA ARG A 91 7.04 8.24 15.86
C ARG A 91 8.38 7.70 16.36
N SER A 92 8.98 6.75 15.64
CA SER A 92 10.32 6.26 15.97
C SER A 92 11.34 7.39 15.98
N LEU A 93 11.28 8.30 15.01
CA LEU A 93 12.15 9.47 14.93
C LEU A 93 11.91 10.47 16.07
N GLU A 94 10.65 10.70 16.44
CA GLU A 94 10.27 11.61 17.54
C GLU A 94 10.62 11.03 18.92
N GLY A 95 10.58 9.70 19.08
CA GLY A 95 10.87 8.99 20.32
C GLY A 95 12.36 8.74 20.60
N GLY A 96 13.27 9.17 19.73
CA GLY A 96 14.72 8.95 19.87
C GLY A 96 15.14 7.47 19.88
N ILE A 97 14.26 6.57 19.42
CA ILE A 97 14.56 5.15 19.27
C ILE A 97 15.40 4.99 18.01
N SER A 98 16.62 4.51 18.18
CA SER A 98 17.54 4.24 17.06
C SER A 98 16.91 3.29 16.06
N LEU A 99 17.01 3.63 14.78
CA LEU A 99 16.56 2.82 13.63
C LEU A 99 17.37 1.52 13.43
N ASP A 100 18.11 1.07 14.43
CA ASP A 100 18.85 -0.21 14.39
C ASP A 100 17.94 -1.46 14.38
N ASP A 101 16.63 -1.26 14.44
CA ASP A 101 15.62 -2.32 14.32
C ASP A 101 15.01 -2.40 12.92
N GLU A 102 15.82 -2.21 11.86
CA GLU A 102 15.42 -2.54 10.48
C GLU A 102 14.87 -3.97 10.35
N ARG A 103 15.35 -4.90 11.19
CA ARG A 103 14.84 -6.28 11.27
C ARG A 103 13.44 -6.37 11.85
N SER A 104 13.08 -5.53 12.82
CA SER A 104 11.73 -5.48 13.39
C SER A 104 10.70 -4.93 12.38
N LEU A 105 11.10 -3.92 11.59
CA LEU A 105 10.28 -3.41 10.48
C LEU A 105 10.13 -4.44 9.34
N LEU A 106 11.10 -5.32 9.15
CA LEU A 106 11.06 -6.42 8.18
C LEU A 106 10.09 -7.53 8.61
N GLN A 107 10.05 -7.91 9.89
CA GLN A 107 9.10 -8.90 10.41
C GLN A 107 7.64 -8.41 10.31
N VAL A 108 7.40 -7.11 10.50
CA VAL A 108 6.08 -6.49 10.34
C VAL A 108 5.58 -6.54 8.88
N ALA A 109 6.47 -6.75 7.90
CA ALA A 109 6.09 -6.86 6.49
C ALA A 109 5.56 -8.26 6.11
N ASP A 110 5.91 -9.29 6.85
CA ASP A 110 5.51 -10.67 6.56
C ASP A 110 4.04 -10.99 6.89
N ASP A 111 3.44 -10.29 7.87
CA ASP A 111 2.13 -10.63 8.42
C ASP A 111 0.91 -10.11 7.62
N VAL A 112 1.07 -9.30 6.59
CA VAL A 112 -0.06 -8.68 5.86
C VAL A 112 -0.65 -9.53 4.76
N MET A 113 -0.09 -10.69 4.49
CA MET A 113 -0.66 -11.68 3.57
C MET A 113 -1.57 -12.70 4.26
N ILE A 114 -2.01 -12.43 5.50
CA ILE A 114 -2.76 -13.36 6.34
C ILE A 114 -4.27 -13.23 6.14
N ASP A 115 -4.76 -13.43 4.94
CA ASP A 115 -6.12 -13.94 4.76
C ASP A 115 -6.28 -14.80 3.48
N SER A 116 -5.20 -15.40 3.04
CA SER A 116 -5.26 -16.60 2.24
C SER A 116 -4.30 -17.62 2.87
N GLU A 117 -4.79 -18.37 3.84
CA GLU A 117 -4.17 -19.61 4.22
C GLU A 117 -3.86 -20.39 2.94
N LEU A 118 -2.60 -20.69 2.69
CA LEU A 118 -2.10 -21.60 1.67
C LEU A 118 -1.98 -21.16 0.21
N ALA A 119 -2.29 -19.97 -0.19
CA ALA A 119 -1.87 -19.49 -1.51
C ALA A 119 -0.62 -18.64 -1.38
N ASP A 120 0.42 -19.24 -1.17
CA ASP A 120 1.49 -19.37 -2.10
C ASP A 120 2.77 -18.68 -1.68
N GLU A 121 3.51 -19.29 -0.81
CA GLU A 121 4.92 -18.99 -0.68
C GLU A 121 5.64 -19.10 -2.05
N GLU A 122 5.12 -19.97 -2.94
CA GLU A 122 5.61 -20.10 -4.30
C GLU A 122 5.28 -18.87 -5.15
N LEU A 123 4.04 -18.37 -5.13
CA LEU A 123 3.63 -17.13 -5.79
C LEU A 123 4.40 -15.93 -5.24
N ARG A 124 4.60 -15.86 -3.91
CA ARG A 124 5.40 -14.81 -3.29
C ARG A 124 6.84 -14.81 -3.81
N ARG A 125 7.48 -15.99 -3.88
CA ARG A 125 8.82 -16.14 -4.43
C ARG A 125 8.86 -15.77 -5.91
N GLU A 126 7.84 -16.12 -6.67
CA GLU A 126 7.70 -15.77 -8.07
C GLU A 126 7.59 -14.25 -8.26
N VAL A 127 6.75 -13.57 -7.44
CA VAL A 127 6.62 -12.11 -7.47
C VAL A 127 7.94 -11.43 -7.11
N ILE A 128 8.64 -11.88 -6.07
CA ILE A 128 9.93 -11.31 -5.68
C ILE A 128 10.94 -11.44 -6.83
N ARG A 129 11.07 -12.63 -7.43
CA ARG A 129 11.96 -12.84 -8.59
C ARG A 129 11.59 -11.93 -9.76
N ALA A 130 10.31 -11.81 -10.07
CA ALA A 130 9.85 -10.93 -11.15
C ALA A 130 10.19 -9.46 -10.89
N VAL A 131 10.16 -9.01 -9.62
CA VAL A 131 10.59 -7.66 -9.26
C VAL A 131 12.11 -7.52 -9.40
N GLU A 132 12.90 -8.51 -8.96
CA GLU A 132 14.34 -8.54 -9.15
C GLU A 132 14.75 -8.51 -10.63
N ASP A 133 14.03 -9.24 -11.48
CA ASP A 133 14.22 -9.31 -12.93
C ASP A 133 13.90 -8.00 -13.67
N LEU A 134 13.25 -7.02 -13.01
CA LEU A 134 13.12 -5.68 -13.57
C LEU A 134 14.46 -4.99 -13.74
N GLY A 135 15.44 -5.35 -12.91
CA GLY A 135 16.77 -4.73 -12.84
C GLY A 135 16.76 -3.35 -12.17
N GLU A 136 17.95 -2.86 -11.85
CA GLU A 136 18.12 -1.54 -11.25
C GLU A 136 17.93 -0.41 -12.28
N PRO A 137 17.36 0.74 -11.90
CA PRO A 137 16.84 1.08 -10.57
C PRO A 137 15.36 0.70 -10.35
N ASP A 138 14.71 0.02 -11.30
CA ASP A 138 13.26 -0.23 -11.27
C ASP A 138 12.89 -1.19 -10.14
N SER A 139 13.70 -2.22 -9.87
CA SER A 139 13.48 -3.14 -8.77
C SER A 139 13.56 -2.44 -7.41
N SER A 140 14.59 -1.64 -7.17
CA SER A 140 14.72 -0.82 -5.97
C SER A 140 13.55 0.14 -5.78
N ILE A 141 13.09 0.78 -6.84
CA ILE A 141 11.92 1.69 -6.80
C ILE A 141 10.67 0.94 -6.35
N ILE A 142 10.40 -0.24 -6.92
CA ILE A 142 9.23 -1.06 -6.58
C ILE A 142 9.32 -1.52 -5.12
N PHE A 143 10.46 -2.08 -4.68
CA PHE A 143 10.64 -2.47 -3.29
C PHE A 143 10.47 -1.30 -2.32
N ARG A 144 11.10 -0.17 -2.56
CA ARG A 144 10.99 1.03 -1.72
C ARG A 144 9.55 1.52 -1.62
N LYS A 145 8.85 1.59 -2.75
CA LYS A 145 7.49 2.13 -2.78
C LYS A 145 6.46 1.18 -2.14
N TYR A 146 6.52 -0.12 -2.46
CA TYR A 146 5.48 -1.07 -2.10
C TYR A 146 5.83 -1.95 -0.90
N TYR A 147 7.09 -2.13 -0.61
CA TYR A 147 7.54 -2.91 0.54
C TYR A 147 7.90 -2.02 1.73
N TYR A 148 8.71 -0.97 1.50
CA TYR A 148 9.12 -0.04 2.57
C TYR A 148 8.16 1.15 2.74
N GLY A 149 7.16 1.34 1.89
CA GLY A 149 6.17 2.42 1.98
C GLY A 149 6.74 3.82 1.73
N GLU A 150 7.90 3.92 1.06
CA GLU A 150 8.54 5.20 0.79
C GLU A 150 7.76 6.03 -0.23
N SER A 151 7.70 7.35 0.00
CA SER A 151 7.15 8.29 -0.97
C SER A 151 8.07 8.45 -2.18
N SER A 152 7.51 8.89 -3.31
CA SER A 152 8.33 9.18 -4.51
C SER A 152 9.43 10.20 -4.25
N LYS A 153 9.25 11.12 -3.27
CA LYS A 153 10.28 12.09 -2.85
C LYS A 153 11.44 11.44 -2.11
N GLU A 154 11.14 10.50 -1.20
CA GLU A 154 12.15 9.73 -0.47
C GLU A 154 12.93 8.82 -1.41
N ILE A 155 12.23 8.12 -2.32
CA ILE A 155 12.85 7.29 -3.35
C ILE A 155 13.75 8.11 -4.27
N ALA A 156 13.28 9.29 -4.72
CA ALA A 156 14.05 10.20 -5.55
C ALA A 156 15.35 10.62 -4.86
N LYS A 157 15.28 10.96 -3.56
CA LYS A 157 16.46 11.30 -2.75
C LYS A 157 17.43 10.11 -2.61
N ALA A 158 16.91 8.91 -2.38
CA ALA A 158 17.71 7.71 -2.19
C ALA A 158 18.37 7.20 -3.48
N THR A 159 17.71 7.37 -4.63
CA THR A 159 18.18 6.87 -5.93
C THR A 159 18.89 7.90 -6.79
N GLY A 160 18.87 9.18 -6.38
CA GLY A 160 19.42 10.28 -7.18
C GLY A 160 18.57 10.64 -8.41
N LEU A 161 17.35 10.13 -8.51
CA LEU A 161 16.42 10.40 -9.61
C LEU A 161 15.52 11.59 -9.30
N SER A 162 14.89 12.16 -10.33
CA SER A 162 13.80 13.13 -10.11
C SER A 162 12.51 12.40 -9.69
N VAL A 163 11.64 13.08 -8.96
CA VAL A 163 10.32 12.53 -8.54
C VAL A 163 9.52 12.05 -9.75
N SER A 164 9.45 12.86 -10.81
CA SER A 164 8.76 12.50 -12.06
C SER A 164 9.34 11.24 -12.72
N ASN A 165 10.68 11.07 -12.63
CA ASN A 165 11.33 9.86 -13.17
C ASN A 165 10.96 8.63 -12.33
N VAL A 166 10.93 8.76 -11.00
CA VAL A 166 10.48 7.69 -10.09
C VAL A 166 9.05 7.28 -10.43
N ASP A 167 8.12 8.22 -10.59
CA ASP A 167 6.71 7.93 -10.89
C ASP A 167 6.56 7.26 -12.26
N THR A 168 7.26 7.76 -13.29
CA THR A 168 7.24 7.18 -14.63
C THR A 168 7.79 5.75 -14.63
N ARG A 169 8.91 5.51 -13.92
CA ARG A 169 9.51 4.17 -13.79
C ARG A 169 8.61 3.22 -13.03
N THR A 170 8.01 3.69 -11.92
CA THR A 170 7.03 2.91 -11.16
C THR A 170 5.90 2.43 -12.06
N HIS A 171 5.30 3.34 -12.85
CA HIS A 171 4.22 2.98 -13.78
C HIS A 171 4.65 1.93 -14.82
N ARG A 172 5.81 2.11 -15.43
CA ARG A 172 6.36 1.16 -16.41
C ARG A 172 6.66 -0.20 -15.79
N ALA A 173 7.26 -0.23 -14.61
CA ALA A 173 7.58 -1.45 -13.88
C ALA A 173 6.31 -2.23 -13.52
N LEU A 174 5.28 -1.56 -12.99
CA LEU A 174 3.99 -2.20 -12.71
C LEU A 174 3.34 -2.77 -13.96
N ASN A 175 3.37 -2.06 -15.08
CA ASN A 175 2.83 -2.57 -16.34
C ASN A 175 3.60 -3.80 -16.84
N LYS A 176 4.92 -3.85 -16.62
CA LYS A 176 5.75 -5.02 -16.98
C LYS A 176 5.39 -6.21 -16.09
N LEU A 177 5.30 -6.02 -14.77
CA LEU A 177 4.90 -7.05 -13.82
C LEU A 177 3.50 -7.59 -14.12
N ARG A 178 2.54 -6.70 -14.44
CA ARG A 178 1.19 -7.11 -14.83
C ARG A 178 1.18 -8.05 -16.03
N LYS A 179 1.97 -7.76 -17.06
CA LYS A 179 2.08 -8.64 -18.24
C LYS A 179 2.68 -10.00 -17.90
N MET A 180 3.60 -10.07 -16.91
CA MET A 180 4.21 -11.32 -16.46
C MET A 180 3.23 -12.20 -15.68
N PHE A 181 2.34 -11.61 -14.88
CA PHE A 181 1.39 -12.33 -14.03
C PHE A 181 -0.01 -12.50 -14.65
N GLY A 182 -0.14 -12.38 -15.96
CA GLY A 182 -1.33 -12.80 -16.68
C GLY A 182 -2.50 -11.85 -16.64
N GLY A 183 -2.25 -10.57 -16.69
CA GLY A 183 -3.26 -9.65 -17.17
C GLY A 183 -3.52 -9.91 -18.66
N ASN A 184 -4.22 -10.98 -18.99
CA ASN A 184 -4.78 -11.14 -20.31
C ASN A 184 -5.79 -10.02 -20.52
N GLU A 185 -5.55 -9.23 -21.55
CA GLU A 185 -6.52 -8.34 -22.16
C GLU A 185 -7.81 -9.11 -22.44
N VAL A 186 -8.91 -8.70 -21.84
CA VAL A 186 -10.27 -8.95 -22.30
C VAL A 186 -10.92 -7.61 -22.52
#